data_24ece15912882f68c2714edc47ae8494
#
_entry.id   24ece15912882f68c2714edc47ae8494
#
_cell.length_a   1.000
_cell.length_b   1.000
_cell.length_c   1.000
_cell.angle_alpha   90.00
_cell.angle_beta   90.00
_cell.angle_gamma   90.00
#
_symmetry.space_group_name_H-M   'P 1'
#
loop_
_entity.id
_entity.type
_entity.pdbx_description
1 polymer ?
#
loop_
_entity_poly.entity_id
_entity_poly.type
_entity_poly.pdbx_seq_one_letter_code
_entity_poly.pdbx_strand_id
1 'polypeptide(L)'
;MDDMAGQDSSATRRRIERAASGDHDAWRSLVERYHDRLRRMIMVRLDQRLQGRLDPSDVLQETYLEAARQLADYLRNPVLPFFLWLRQLAGNRLFKLQRYHLTAQVRDAGREIPLYRGGWPEASSAALAAQLLGRECRPSGAALRAELKRRLQEALDLMDPVDREALVLRHFEQLTTVEVARVLGISPAAAGKRYLRALLRLKEILAEMPGGLGEWQP
;
A
#
# COMPACT_ATOMS: atom_id res chain seq x y z
N MET A 1 -2.49 7.79 23.21
CA MET A 1 -1.47 8.42 22.35
C MET A 1 -1.76 8.25 20.86
N ASP A 2 -2.95 7.73 20.51
CA ASP A 2 -3.36 7.33 19.14
C ASP A 2 -4.26 8.36 18.42
N ASP A 3 -4.64 9.45 19.07
CA ASP A 3 -5.67 10.37 18.55
C ASP A 3 -5.14 11.46 17.59
N MET A 4 -3.82 11.58 17.45
CA MET A 4 -3.20 12.59 16.56
C MET A 4 -2.81 12.09 15.15
N ALA A 5 -2.95 10.80 14.87
CA ALA A 5 -2.51 10.23 13.60
C ALA A 5 -3.53 10.36 12.45
N GLY A 6 -4.75 10.73 12.76
CA GLY A 6 -5.84 10.85 11.78
C GLY A 6 -6.08 12.27 11.24
N GLN A 7 -5.43 13.27 11.79
CA GLN A 7 -5.45 14.66 11.35
C GLN A 7 -4.01 15.16 11.19
N ASP A 8 -3.78 16.08 10.25
CA ASP A 8 -2.48 16.73 10.15
C ASP A 8 -2.20 17.50 11.44
N SER A 9 -1.05 17.20 12.08
CA SER A 9 -0.64 17.97 13.23
C SER A 9 -0.50 19.45 12.86
N SER A 10 -0.64 20.35 13.83
CA SER A 10 -0.47 21.80 13.58
C SER A 10 0.89 22.12 12.96
N ALA A 11 1.92 21.35 13.28
CA ALA A 11 3.25 21.47 12.69
C ALA A 11 3.27 21.03 11.22
N THR A 12 2.56 19.98 10.85
CA THR A 12 2.42 19.52 9.45
C THR A 12 1.68 20.57 8.64
N ARG A 13 0.57 21.09 9.15
CA ARG A 13 -0.22 22.12 8.48
C ARG A 13 0.61 23.38 8.19
N ARG A 14 1.36 23.88 9.16
CA ARG A 14 2.27 25.02 8.96
C ARG A 14 3.32 24.77 7.88
N ARG A 15 3.87 23.53 7.79
CA ARG A 15 4.81 23.17 6.72
C ARG A 15 4.15 23.18 5.35
N ILE A 16 2.92 22.67 5.26
CA ILE A 16 2.15 22.66 4.01
C ILE A 16 1.87 24.10 3.55
N GLU A 17 1.47 24.98 4.45
CA GLU A 17 1.23 26.42 4.19
C GLU A 17 2.51 27.12 3.69
N ARG A 18 3.65 26.89 4.36
CA ARG A 18 4.96 27.39 3.91
C ARG A 18 5.35 26.86 2.54
N ALA A 19 5.21 25.57 2.31
CA ALA A 19 5.51 24.96 1.03
C ALA A 19 4.65 25.54 -0.12
N ALA A 20 3.36 25.77 0.15
CA ALA A 20 2.46 26.39 -0.83
C ALA A 20 2.79 27.86 -1.13
N SER A 21 3.45 28.56 -0.21
CA SER A 21 3.98 29.93 -0.44
C SER A 21 5.37 29.96 -1.10
N GLY A 22 5.88 28.80 -1.56
CA GLY A 22 7.15 28.71 -2.30
C GLY A 22 8.37 28.36 -1.46
N ASP A 23 8.20 27.98 -0.18
CA ASP A 23 9.29 27.52 0.68
C ASP A 23 9.73 26.10 0.28
N HIS A 24 10.83 26.02 -0.46
CA HIS A 24 11.39 24.75 -0.95
C HIS A 24 11.89 23.82 0.17
N ASP A 25 12.36 24.36 1.29
CA ASP A 25 12.83 23.54 2.41
C ASP A 25 11.65 22.94 3.18
N ALA A 26 10.56 23.68 3.33
CA ALA A 26 9.32 23.15 3.86
C ALA A 26 8.78 22.01 2.98
N TRP A 27 8.80 22.16 1.67
CA TRP A 27 8.42 21.11 0.72
C TRP A 27 9.32 19.88 0.82
N ARG A 28 10.64 20.05 0.83
CA ARG A 28 11.61 18.96 0.99
C ARG A 28 11.35 18.18 2.27
N SER A 29 11.15 18.85 3.39
CA SER A 29 10.84 18.23 4.68
C SER A 29 9.53 17.41 4.66
N LEU A 30 8.50 17.85 3.90
CA LEU A 30 7.27 17.07 3.70
C LEU A 30 7.53 15.82 2.87
N VAL A 31 8.27 15.95 1.76
CA VAL A 31 8.64 14.82 0.88
C VAL A 31 9.41 13.77 1.68
N GLU A 32 10.47 14.15 2.39
CA GLU A 32 11.29 13.24 3.21
C GLU A 32 10.45 12.51 4.26
N ARG A 33 9.56 13.23 4.94
CA ARG A 33 8.69 12.65 5.98
C ARG A 33 7.80 11.53 5.48
N TYR A 34 7.27 11.63 4.26
CA TYR A 34 6.30 10.68 3.73
C TYR A 34 6.86 9.71 2.69
N HIS A 35 8.12 9.90 2.28
CA HIS A 35 8.78 9.13 1.23
C HIS A 35 8.69 7.61 1.48
N ASP A 36 9.15 7.15 2.62
CA ASP A 36 9.20 5.71 2.92
C ASP A 36 7.80 5.08 3.01
N ARG A 37 6.81 5.83 3.51
CA ARG A 37 5.43 5.35 3.58
C ARG A 37 4.83 5.19 2.18
N LEU A 38 5.03 6.18 1.30
CA LEU A 38 4.57 6.13 -0.09
C LEU A 38 5.31 5.04 -0.87
N ARG A 39 6.61 4.92 -0.69
CA ARG A 39 7.41 3.88 -1.33
C ARG A 39 6.92 2.48 -0.96
N ARG A 40 6.64 2.22 0.32
CA ARG A 40 6.06 0.94 0.76
C ARG A 40 4.72 0.65 0.07
N MET A 41 3.82 1.64 0.02
CA MET A 41 2.54 1.49 -0.66
C MET A 41 2.72 1.14 -2.14
N ILE A 42 3.59 1.84 -2.86
CA ILE A 42 3.86 1.55 -4.28
C ILE A 42 4.42 0.14 -4.45
N MET A 43 5.40 -0.27 -3.64
CA MET A 43 6.03 -1.58 -3.74
C MET A 43 5.07 -2.75 -3.56
N VAL A 44 4.10 -2.66 -2.64
CA VAL A 44 3.13 -3.75 -2.44
C VAL A 44 2.04 -3.78 -3.50
N ARG A 45 1.81 -2.65 -4.19
CA ARG A 45 0.77 -2.50 -5.21
C ARG A 45 1.30 -2.53 -6.65
N LEU A 46 2.61 -2.52 -6.82
CA LEU A 46 3.23 -2.65 -8.13
C LEU A 46 3.06 -4.08 -8.66
N ASP A 47 2.45 -4.20 -9.84
CA ASP A 47 2.28 -5.49 -10.52
C ASP A 47 3.65 -6.14 -10.78
N GLN A 48 3.78 -7.41 -10.40
CA GLN A 48 5.02 -8.16 -10.54
C GLN A 48 5.54 -8.22 -11.98
N ARG A 49 4.65 -8.24 -12.97
CA ARG A 49 5.01 -8.23 -14.39
C ARG A 49 5.72 -6.94 -14.83
N LEU A 50 5.58 -5.89 -14.04
CA LEU A 50 6.20 -4.59 -14.28
C LEU A 50 7.45 -4.35 -13.41
N GLN A 51 7.76 -5.26 -12.49
CA GLN A 51 8.99 -5.19 -11.72
C GLN A 51 10.20 -5.25 -12.66
N GLY A 52 11.12 -4.28 -12.52
CA GLY A 52 12.24 -4.10 -13.43
C GLY A 52 11.98 -3.23 -14.67
N ARG A 53 10.70 -2.87 -14.94
CA ARG A 53 10.34 -1.90 -16.00
C ARG A 53 9.80 -0.59 -15.46
N LEU A 54 9.24 -0.62 -14.26
CA LEU A 54 8.69 0.54 -13.56
C LEU A 54 9.42 0.66 -12.22
N ASP A 55 10.19 1.74 -12.06
CA ASP A 55 10.85 2.03 -10.79
C ASP A 55 9.85 2.73 -9.85
N PRO A 56 9.66 2.26 -8.62
CA PRO A 56 8.89 2.97 -7.60
C PRO A 56 9.32 4.43 -7.42
N SER A 57 10.60 4.76 -7.65
CA SER A 57 11.13 6.12 -7.56
C SER A 57 10.56 7.05 -8.63
N ASP A 58 10.32 6.55 -9.85
CA ASP A 58 9.70 7.32 -10.92
C ASP A 58 8.25 7.67 -10.58
N VAL A 59 7.51 6.69 -10.01
CA VAL A 59 6.12 6.93 -9.54
C VAL A 59 6.10 7.98 -8.44
N LEU A 60 7.06 7.94 -7.50
CA LEU A 60 7.18 8.92 -6.42
C LEU A 60 7.50 10.32 -6.96
N GLN A 61 8.48 10.44 -7.85
CA GLN A 61 8.88 11.70 -8.44
C GLN A 61 7.70 12.40 -9.14
N GLU A 62 6.96 11.66 -9.96
CA GLU A 62 5.79 12.20 -10.63
C GLU A 62 4.66 12.52 -9.66
N THR A 63 4.48 11.74 -8.60
CA THR A 63 3.53 12.03 -7.53
C THR A 63 3.86 13.34 -6.84
N TYR A 64 5.13 13.59 -6.52
CA TYR A 64 5.56 14.83 -5.87
C TYR A 64 5.43 16.04 -6.79
N LEU A 65 5.72 15.91 -8.08
CA LEU A 65 5.49 16.96 -9.05
C LEU A 65 4.00 17.33 -9.17
N GLU A 66 3.14 16.33 -9.19
CA GLU A 66 1.70 16.55 -9.23
C GLU A 66 1.18 17.16 -7.92
N ALA A 67 1.67 16.65 -6.78
CA ALA A 67 1.32 17.19 -5.47
C ALA A 67 1.75 18.65 -5.31
N ALA A 68 2.94 19.03 -5.78
CA ALA A 68 3.40 20.41 -5.75
C ALA A 68 2.51 21.34 -6.57
N ARG A 69 2.04 20.90 -7.75
CA ARG A 69 1.11 21.67 -8.58
C ARG A 69 -0.26 21.86 -7.94
N GLN A 70 -0.75 20.83 -7.22
CA GLN A 70 -2.08 20.83 -6.61
C GLN A 70 -2.09 21.29 -5.14
N LEU A 71 -0.94 21.69 -4.58
CA LEU A 71 -0.80 21.99 -3.15
C LEU A 71 -1.69 23.16 -2.70
N ALA A 72 -1.79 24.21 -3.51
CA ALA A 72 -2.66 25.35 -3.23
C ALA A 72 -4.15 24.96 -3.25
N ASP A 73 -4.55 24.08 -4.16
CA ASP A 73 -5.92 23.56 -4.24
C ASP A 73 -6.24 22.67 -3.06
N TYR A 74 -5.31 21.80 -2.66
CA TYR A 74 -5.44 21.00 -1.46
C TYR A 74 -5.65 21.86 -0.21
N LEU A 75 -4.89 22.95 -0.05
CA LEU A 75 -5.04 23.85 1.11
C LEU A 75 -6.39 24.55 1.16
N ARG A 76 -6.97 24.88 0.00
CA ARG A 76 -8.30 25.51 -0.08
C ARG A 76 -9.42 24.57 0.39
N ASN A 77 -9.28 23.27 0.14
CA ASN A 77 -10.28 22.25 0.51
C ASN A 77 -9.64 20.92 0.93
N PRO A 78 -9.09 20.81 2.13
CA PRO A 78 -8.41 19.60 2.61
C PRO A 78 -9.43 18.52 3.01
N VAL A 79 -9.94 17.77 2.03
CA VAL A 79 -10.91 16.66 2.26
C VAL A 79 -10.28 15.49 3.00
N LEU A 80 -8.99 15.23 2.74
CA LEU A 80 -8.21 14.14 3.36
C LEU A 80 -7.02 14.71 4.12
N PRO A 81 -6.51 14.01 5.16
CA PRO A 81 -5.20 14.30 5.71
C PRO A 81 -4.13 14.27 4.63
N PHE A 82 -3.11 15.09 4.76
CA PHE A 82 -2.09 15.31 3.72
C PHE A 82 -1.45 14.00 3.24
N PHE A 83 -1.12 13.09 4.16
CA PHE A 83 -0.57 11.80 3.76
C PHE A 83 -1.55 10.97 2.92
N LEU A 84 -2.82 10.91 3.30
CA LEU A 84 -3.82 10.14 2.54
C LEU A 84 -4.10 10.77 1.16
N TRP A 85 -4.02 12.09 1.06
CA TRP A 85 -4.09 12.79 -0.22
C TRP A 85 -2.87 12.46 -1.11
N LEU A 86 -1.64 12.50 -0.57
CA LEU A 86 -0.44 12.05 -1.30
C LEU A 86 -0.54 10.59 -1.74
N ARG A 87 -1.03 9.72 -0.84
CA ARG A 87 -1.27 8.32 -1.11
C ARG A 87 -2.26 8.13 -2.27
N GLN A 88 -3.32 8.94 -2.32
CA GLN A 88 -4.30 8.92 -3.41
C GLN A 88 -3.67 9.32 -4.75
N LEU A 89 -2.86 10.37 -4.77
CA LEU A 89 -2.14 10.80 -5.98
C LEU A 89 -1.20 9.68 -6.47
N ALA A 90 -0.41 9.10 -5.57
CA ALA A 90 0.52 8.01 -5.89
C ALA A 90 -0.21 6.77 -6.43
N GLY A 91 -1.34 6.38 -5.83
CA GLY A 91 -2.16 5.27 -6.29
C GLY A 91 -2.77 5.52 -7.68
N ASN A 92 -3.30 6.72 -7.91
CA ASN A 92 -3.82 7.12 -9.22
C ASN A 92 -2.72 7.11 -10.30
N ARG A 93 -1.51 7.55 -9.94
CA ARG A 93 -0.37 7.55 -10.87
C ARG A 93 0.07 6.12 -11.17
N LEU A 94 0.24 5.30 -10.14
CA LEU A 94 0.60 3.89 -10.29
C LEU A 94 -0.42 3.14 -11.16
N PHE A 95 -1.71 3.34 -10.92
CA PHE A 95 -2.78 2.73 -11.72
C PHE A 95 -2.70 3.13 -13.21
N LYS A 96 -2.49 4.41 -13.51
CA LYS A 96 -2.34 4.90 -14.90
C LYS A 96 -1.13 4.25 -15.58
N LEU A 97 0.01 4.17 -14.89
CA LEU A 97 1.23 3.57 -15.43
C LEU A 97 1.06 2.05 -15.65
N GLN A 98 0.51 1.33 -14.68
CA GLN A 98 0.24 -0.09 -14.82
C GLN A 98 -0.72 -0.36 -15.99
N ARG A 99 -1.79 0.42 -16.09
CA ARG A 99 -2.73 0.31 -17.21
C ARG A 99 -2.03 0.55 -18.55
N TYR A 100 -1.22 1.59 -18.67
CA TYR A 100 -0.48 1.90 -19.90
C TYR A 100 0.43 0.74 -20.32
N HIS A 101 1.28 0.26 -19.41
CA HIS A 101 2.23 -0.79 -19.71
C HIS A 101 1.58 -2.16 -19.94
N LEU A 102 0.55 -2.50 -19.18
CA LEU A 102 -0.15 -3.78 -19.34
C LEU A 102 -1.00 -3.81 -20.61
N THR A 103 -1.69 -2.72 -20.98
CA THR A 103 -2.43 -2.66 -22.23
C THR A 103 -1.54 -2.63 -23.47
N ALA A 104 -0.35 -2.03 -23.38
CA ALA A 104 0.64 -2.13 -24.45
C ALA A 104 1.09 -3.58 -24.69
N GLN A 105 1.31 -4.35 -23.62
CA GLN A 105 1.66 -5.78 -23.71
C GLN A 105 0.51 -6.66 -24.26
N VAL A 106 -0.76 -6.30 -23.98
CA VAL A 106 -1.92 -7.05 -24.47
C VAL A 106 -2.11 -6.87 -25.97
N ARG A 107 -1.85 -5.69 -26.49
CA ARG A 107 -1.87 -5.47 -27.95
C ARG A 107 -0.86 -6.35 -28.67
N ASP A 108 0.27 -6.65 -28.04
CA ASP A 108 1.30 -7.55 -28.59
C ASP A 108 0.95 -9.03 -28.40
N ALA A 109 0.15 -9.40 -27.40
CA ALA A 109 -0.09 -10.80 -27.02
C ALA A 109 -1.53 -11.32 -27.24
N GLY A 110 -2.47 -10.49 -27.70
CA GLY A 110 -3.85 -10.89 -27.99
C GLY A 110 -4.66 -11.40 -26.77
N ARG A 111 -4.23 -11.10 -25.55
CA ARG A 111 -4.88 -11.52 -24.30
C ARG A 111 -5.59 -10.37 -23.61
N GLU A 112 -6.87 -10.58 -23.26
CA GLU A 112 -7.59 -9.67 -22.35
C GLU A 112 -7.02 -9.78 -20.94
N ILE A 113 -6.60 -8.65 -20.34
CA ILE A 113 -6.20 -8.57 -18.94
C ILE A 113 -7.39 -8.02 -18.14
N PRO A 114 -7.81 -8.69 -17.05
CA PRO A 114 -8.79 -8.15 -16.14
C PRO A 114 -8.33 -6.79 -15.60
N LEU A 115 -9.04 -5.73 -15.96
CA LEU A 115 -8.83 -4.42 -15.38
C LEU A 115 -9.31 -4.45 -13.93
N TYR A 116 -8.47 -3.93 -13.02
CA TYR A 116 -8.76 -3.85 -11.60
C TYR A 116 -10.18 -3.30 -11.33
N ARG A 117 -10.95 -4.01 -10.50
CA ARG A 117 -12.24 -3.52 -10.02
C ARG A 117 -11.98 -2.30 -9.12
N GLY A 118 -12.51 -1.14 -9.49
CA GLY A 118 -12.49 0.05 -8.65
C GLY A 118 -11.38 1.08 -8.90
N GLY A 119 -10.56 0.95 -9.95
CA GLY A 119 -9.60 2.00 -10.35
C GLY A 119 -8.40 2.21 -9.42
N TRP A 120 -8.19 1.30 -8.46
CA TRP A 120 -7.07 1.32 -7.51
C TRP A 120 -6.23 0.05 -7.65
N PRO A 121 -4.87 0.13 -7.66
CA PRO A 121 -4.02 -1.05 -7.76
C PRO A 121 -4.15 -1.96 -6.54
N GLU A 122 -4.48 -3.23 -6.76
CA GLU A 122 -4.48 -4.24 -5.70
C GLU A 122 -3.06 -4.60 -5.26
N ALA A 123 -2.90 -4.99 -4.00
CA ALA A 123 -1.63 -5.45 -3.50
C ALA A 123 -1.32 -6.86 -4.03
N SER A 124 -0.12 -7.05 -4.54
CA SER A 124 0.36 -8.35 -5.00
C SER A 124 0.56 -9.32 -3.83
N SER A 125 -0.11 -10.47 -3.85
CA SER A 125 0.07 -11.52 -2.83
C SER A 125 1.52 -11.96 -2.71
N ALA A 126 2.25 -12.00 -3.82
CA ALA A 126 3.67 -12.37 -3.80
C ALA A 126 4.56 -11.30 -3.15
N ALA A 127 4.24 -10.00 -3.34
CA ALA A 127 4.94 -8.92 -2.65
C ALA A 127 4.64 -8.95 -1.15
N LEU A 128 3.38 -9.20 -0.78
CA LEU A 128 2.96 -9.36 0.61
C LEU A 128 3.65 -10.55 1.28
N ALA A 129 3.65 -11.72 0.64
CA ALA A 129 4.32 -12.91 1.14
C ALA A 129 5.82 -12.68 1.33
N ALA A 130 6.49 -12.01 0.39
CA ALA A 130 7.90 -11.68 0.51
C ALA A 130 8.20 -10.75 1.69
N GLN A 131 7.31 -9.79 1.98
CA GLN A 131 7.48 -8.87 3.12
C GLN A 131 7.23 -9.55 4.46
N LEU A 132 6.21 -10.42 4.56
CA LEU A 132 5.96 -11.20 5.78
C LEU A 132 7.16 -12.08 6.13
N LEU A 133 7.67 -12.84 5.17
CA LEU A 133 8.84 -13.69 5.38
C LEU A 133 10.11 -12.90 5.72
N GLY A 134 10.30 -11.73 5.10
CA GLY A 134 11.49 -10.90 5.34
C GLY A 134 11.53 -10.25 6.73
N ARG A 135 10.38 -10.07 7.38
CA ARG A 135 10.27 -9.43 8.70
C ARG A 135 10.28 -10.41 9.86
N GLU A 136 9.60 -11.54 9.71
CA GLU A 136 9.25 -12.41 10.84
C GLU A 136 9.91 -13.78 10.77
N CYS A 137 10.39 -14.22 9.61
CA CYS A 137 10.95 -15.54 9.42
C CYS A 137 12.29 -15.51 8.69
N ARG A 138 13.33 -16.07 9.31
CA ARG A 138 14.63 -16.34 8.67
C ARG A 138 14.83 -17.85 8.54
N PRO A 139 14.10 -18.55 7.66
CA PRO A 139 14.28 -19.96 7.47
C PRO A 139 15.69 -20.25 6.94
N SER A 140 16.33 -21.26 7.51
CA SER A 140 17.62 -21.75 7.10
C SER A 140 17.49 -22.56 5.80
N GLY A 141 17.41 -21.88 4.67
CA GLY A 141 17.40 -22.55 3.37
C GLY A 141 16.59 -21.81 2.30
N ALA A 142 17.14 -21.70 1.10
CA ALA A 142 16.47 -21.03 -0.02
C ALA A 142 15.18 -21.76 -0.45
N ALA A 143 15.19 -23.10 -0.44
CA ALA A 143 14.05 -23.93 -0.80
C ALA A 143 12.88 -23.77 0.18
N LEU A 144 13.16 -23.75 1.49
CA LEU A 144 12.13 -23.54 2.51
C LEU A 144 11.52 -22.14 2.41
N ARG A 145 12.33 -21.12 2.14
CA ARG A 145 11.84 -19.74 1.90
C ARG A 145 10.93 -19.66 0.68
N ALA A 146 11.28 -20.34 -0.41
CA ALA A 146 10.47 -20.36 -1.62
C ALA A 146 9.11 -21.03 -1.38
N GLU A 147 9.10 -22.14 -0.64
CA GLU A 147 7.88 -22.87 -0.28
C GLU A 147 6.97 -22.04 0.63
N LEU A 148 7.52 -21.42 1.68
CA LEU A 148 6.75 -20.54 2.57
C LEU A 148 6.19 -19.33 1.83
N LYS A 149 6.94 -18.76 0.91
CA LYS A 149 6.47 -17.65 0.06
C LYS A 149 5.28 -18.10 -0.79
N ARG A 150 5.36 -19.26 -1.42
CA ARG A 150 4.28 -19.80 -2.25
C ARG A 150 3.02 -20.03 -1.42
N ARG A 151 3.13 -20.66 -0.24
CA ARG A 151 2.00 -20.92 0.65
C ARG A 151 1.34 -19.64 1.15
N LEU A 152 2.12 -18.67 1.59
CA LEU A 152 1.60 -17.36 1.99
C LEU A 152 0.88 -16.65 0.84
N GLN A 153 1.43 -16.73 -0.37
CA GLN A 153 0.80 -16.17 -1.55
C GLN A 153 -0.56 -16.82 -1.82
N GLU A 154 -0.62 -18.15 -1.81
CA GLU A 154 -1.87 -18.91 -2.00
C GLU A 154 -2.90 -18.58 -0.91
N ALA A 155 -2.47 -18.52 0.36
CA ALA A 155 -3.35 -18.15 1.46
C ALA A 155 -3.93 -16.74 1.30
N LEU A 156 -3.11 -15.77 0.89
CA LEU A 156 -3.55 -14.40 0.62
C LEU A 156 -4.52 -14.33 -0.57
N ASP A 157 -4.34 -15.17 -1.58
CA ASP A 157 -5.24 -15.24 -2.75
C ASP A 157 -6.61 -15.84 -2.39
N LEU A 158 -6.67 -16.71 -1.38
CA LEU A 158 -7.91 -17.31 -0.86
C LEU A 158 -8.70 -16.39 0.08
N MET A 159 -8.10 -15.29 0.55
CA MET A 159 -8.77 -14.34 1.44
C MET A 159 -9.86 -13.55 0.73
N ASP A 160 -10.90 -13.18 1.49
CA ASP A 160 -11.85 -12.14 1.06
C ASP A 160 -11.10 -10.85 0.69
N PRO A 161 -11.37 -10.24 -0.49
CA PRO A 161 -10.65 -9.06 -0.97
C PRO A 161 -10.67 -7.88 0.00
N VAL A 162 -11.76 -7.68 0.75
CA VAL A 162 -11.89 -6.55 1.67
C VAL A 162 -11.11 -6.79 2.96
N ASP A 163 -11.09 -8.02 3.46
CA ASP A 163 -10.28 -8.40 4.62
C ASP A 163 -8.79 -8.39 4.28
N ARG A 164 -8.43 -8.87 3.08
CA ARG A 164 -7.07 -8.74 2.54
C ARG A 164 -6.63 -7.29 2.42
N GLU A 165 -7.48 -6.39 1.91
CA GLU A 165 -7.17 -4.96 1.83
C GLU A 165 -6.96 -4.33 3.21
N ALA A 166 -7.76 -4.68 4.22
CA ALA A 166 -7.56 -4.20 5.58
C ALA A 166 -6.19 -4.65 6.15
N LEU A 167 -5.77 -5.88 5.86
CA LEU A 167 -4.45 -6.39 6.22
C LEU A 167 -3.34 -5.61 5.52
N VAL A 168 -3.49 -5.35 4.22
CA VAL A 168 -2.53 -4.56 3.43
C VAL A 168 -2.34 -3.18 4.01
N LEU A 169 -3.42 -2.45 4.21
CA LEU A 169 -3.39 -1.08 4.72
C LEU A 169 -2.72 -1.00 6.10
N ARG A 170 -3.10 -1.89 7.01
CA ARG A 170 -2.63 -1.84 8.40
C ARG A 170 -1.22 -2.39 8.57
N HIS A 171 -0.94 -3.57 8.00
CA HIS A 171 0.32 -4.30 8.22
C HIS A 171 1.43 -3.86 7.27
N PHE A 172 1.14 -3.75 5.98
CA PHE A 172 2.15 -3.47 4.95
C PHE A 172 2.34 -1.98 4.69
N GLU A 173 1.27 -1.22 4.53
CA GLU A 173 1.37 0.24 4.37
C GLU A 173 1.53 0.98 5.70
N GLN A 174 1.34 0.28 6.83
CA GLN A 174 1.48 0.81 8.19
C GLN A 174 0.59 2.04 8.46
N LEU A 175 -0.63 2.02 7.92
CA LEU A 175 -1.63 3.02 8.25
C LEU A 175 -2.12 2.84 9.68
N THR A 176 -2.40 3.94 10.36
CA THR A 176 -3.11 3.91 11.64
C THR A 176 -4.54 3.39 11.44
N THR A 177 -5.17 2.92 12.51
CA THR A 177 -6.56 2.45 12.44
C THR A 177 -7.52 3.53 11.93
N VAL A 178 -7.26 4.80 12.27
CA VAL A 178 -8.05 5.95 11.78
C VAL A 178 -7.83 6.19 10.29
N GLU A 179 -6.60 6.10 9.81
CA GLU A 179 -6.29 6.21 8.37
C GLU A 179 -6.92 5.07 7.58
N VAL A 180 -6.84 3.81 8.09
CA VAL A 180 -7.50 2.65 7.47
C VAL A 180 -9.01 2.86 7.38
N ALA A 181 -9.62 3.33 8.47
CA ALA A 181 -11.06 3.62 8.51
C ALA A 181 -11.47 4.63 7.43
N ARG A 182 -10.69 5.70 7.25
CA ARG A 182 -10.94 6.71 6.20
C ARG A 182 -10.78 6.13 4.79
N VAL A 183 -9.74 5.31 4.56
CA VAL A 183 -9.52 4.69 3.26
C VAL A 183 -10.65 3.71 2.91
N LEU A 184 -11.14 2.95 3.88
CA LEU A 184 -12.20 1.95 3.68
C LEU A 184 -13.62 2.53 3.80
N GLY A 185 -13.78 3.80 4.21
CA GLY A 185 -15.09 4.43 4.41
C GLY A 185 -15.89 3.81 5.56
N ILE A 186 -15.22 3.32 6.63
CA ILE A 186 -15.83 2.67 7.80
C ILE A 186 -15.38 3.36 9.10
N SER A 187 -16.02 2.99 10.23
CA SER A 187 -15.60 3.52 11.53
C SER A 187 -14.23 2.96 11.98
N PRO A 188 -13.46 3.68 12.82
CA PRO A 188 -12.20 3.17 13.36
C PRO A 188 -12.34 1.85 14.12
N ALA A 189 -13.43 1.69 14.88
CA ALA A 189 -13.72 0.44 15.57
C ALA A 189 -13.96 -0.72 14.59
N ALA A 190 -14.67 -0.48 13.49
CA ALA A 190 -14.89 -1.47 12.44
C ALA A 190 -13.58 -1.82 11.72
N ALA A 191 -12.72 -0.83 11.45
CA ALA A 191 -11.42 -1.05 10.84
C ALA A 191 -10.51 -1.94 11.70
N GLY A 192 -10.45 -1.68 13.02
CA GLY A 192 -9.72 -2.51 13.97
C GLY A 192 -10.22 -3.95 14.02
N LYS A 193 -11.54 -4.13 14.13
CA LYS A 193 -12.16 -5.47 14.12
C LYS A 193 -11.90 -6.21 12.80
N ARG A 194 -11.98 -5.52 11.67
CA ARG A 194 -11.72 -6.10 10.35
C ARG A 194 -10.28 -6.57 10.20
N TYR A 195 -9.32 -5.77 10.63
CA TYR A 195 -7.91 -6.15 10.61
C TYR A 195 -7.63 -7.41 11.45
N LEU A 196 -8.18 -7.47 12.68
CA LEU A 196 -8.02 -8.65 13.54
C LEU A 196 -8.66 -9.91 12.91
N ARG A 197 -9.86 -9.77 12.33
CA ARG A 197 -10.51 -10.87 11.61
C ARG A 197 -9.67 -11.34 10.41
N ALA A 198 -9.10 -10.40 9.66
CA ALA A 198 -8.23 -10.71 8.52
C ALA A 198 -6.99 -11.50 8.95
N LEU A 199 -6.37 -11.15 10.08
CA LEU A 199 -5.24 -11.90 10.64
C LEU A 199 -5.64 -13.32 11.07
N LEU A 200 -6.77 -13.47 11.77
CA LEU A 200 -7.28 -14.79 12.19
C LEU A 200 -7.59 -15.65 10.96
N ARG A 201 -8.25 -15.07 9.95
CA ARG A 201 -8.59 -15.80 8.73
C ARG A 201 -7.34 -16.24 7.96
N LEU A 202 -6.33 -15.38 7.84
CA LEU A 202 -5.04 -15.79 7.25
C LEU A 202 -4.40 -16.95 8.00
N LYS A 203 -4.43 -16.92 9.34
CA LYS A 203 -3.90 -18.01 10.18
C LYS A 203 -4.68 -19.32 9.96
N GLU A 204 -6.01 -19.26 9.90
CA GLU A 204 -6.87 -20.42 9.63
C GLU A 204 -6.56 -21.04 8.26
N ILE A 205 -6.53 -20.24 7.21
CA ILE A 205 -6.21 -20.69 5.84
C ILE A 205 -4.84 -21.40 5.83
N LEU A 206 -3.81 -20.79 6.45
CA LEU A 206 -2.48 -21.37 6.52
C LEU A 206 -2.44 -22.69 7.31
N ALA A 207 -3.28 -22.84 8.34
CA ALA A 207 -3.38 -24.08 9.12
C ALA A 207 -4.09 -25.20 8.37
N GLU A 208 -5.08 -24.87 7.52
CA GLU A 208 -5.85 -25.82 6.71
C GLU A 208 -5.08 -26.31 5.46
N MET A 209 -4.03 -25.60 5.05
CA MET A 209 -3.23 -25.98 3.87
C MET A 209 -2.40 -27.25 4.12
N PRO A 210 -2.27 -28.17 3.12
CA PRO A 210 -1.47 -29.38 3.24
C PRO A 210 -0.03 -29.09 3.68
N GLY A 211 0.41 -29.74 4.74
CA GLY A 211 1.73 -29.52 5.34
C GLY A 211 1.80 -28.33 6.30
N GLY A 212 0.66 -27.87 6.81
CA GLY A 212 0.42 -26.79 7.78
C GLY A 212 1.62 -26.08 8.39
N LEU A 213 1.44 -24.98 9.08
CA LEU A 213 2.51 -24.33 9.88
C LEU A 213 2.88 -25.18 11.12
N GLY A 214 3.07 -26.51 10.97
CA GLY A 214 3.27 -27.44 12.08
C GLY A 214 4.43 -27.14 13.03
N GLU A 215 5.25 -26.13 12.74
CA GLU A 215 6.36 -25.66 13.58
C GLU A 215 6.50 -24.14 13.61
N TRP A 216 5.49 -23.40 13.16
CA TRP A 216 5.54 -21.93 13.24
C TRP A 216 4.98 -21.48 14.59
N GLN A 217 5.85 -21.35 15.59
CA GLN A 217 5.58 -20.56 16.79
C GLN A 217 6.11 -19.14 16.55
N PRO A 218 5.26 -18.11 16.76
CA PRO A 218 5.65 -16.71 16.65
C PRO A 218 6.68 -16.30 17.69
#